data_2966c21782ff20a3236ae76af25d612c
#
_entry.id   2966c21782ff20a3236ae76af25d612c
#
_cell.length_a   1.000
_cell.length_b   1.000
_cell.length_c   1.000
_cell.angle_alpha   90.00
_cell.angle_beta   90.00
_cell.angle_gamma   90.00
#
_symmetry.space_group_name_H-M   'P 1'
#
loop_
_entity.id
_entity.type
_entity.pdbx_description
1 polymer ?
#
loop_
_entity_poly.entity_id
_entity_poly.type
_entity_poly.pdbx_seq_one_letter_code
_entity_poly.pdbx_strand_id
1 'polypeptide(L)'
;VERVAPPAEKGQKKKVSLIAAIVLLVISGAFLGYAALRTRPGSNAAAVNGGMPTSPSGSESARASGTPGLASAVITPENPTTDSQLSLDYSGQGQDGVAANCRFRWYVNGRVIQEGPSPTLAPENFKKGSIVCAEIIPGDASGEGTAYRTPEVAIGNRPPVVSSVTLVPVHAPVDTVVRAEVAGQDPDGDTVSYTYQWGLNGKYVTGPGKENTFSTAGLHKKDKLYVTVTPSDGYSTGAPKASDISFLSNSAPRITSSPNYEIVNGLYTYQVTAVDPDNDSITFSLLKGPQGMTIDSASGLIRWETPKDAAGRQEIPIKISADDGDGGTTYQDFSIILEMKQ
;
A
#
# COMPACT_ATOMS: atom_id res chain seq x y z
N VAL A 1 -13.53 53.58 40.46
CA VAL A 1 -12.33 52.84 40.10
C VAL A 1 -12.53 52.39 38.66
N GLU A 2 -11.78 53.05 37.79
CA GLU A 2 -11.80 52.98 36.34
C GLU A 2 -11.42 51.58 35.83
N ARG A 3 -12.17 51.08 34.86
CA ARG A 3 -11.78 49.89 34.05
C ARG A 3 -10.95 50.36 32.86
N VAL A 4 -9.69 49.95 32.84
CA VAL A 4 -8.81 50.14 31.68
C VAL A 4 -9.04 48.97 30.72
N ALA A 5 -9.40 49.31 29.46
CA ALA A 5 -9.51 48.36 28.38
C ALA A 5 -8.13 48.07 27.76
N PRO A 6 -7.85 46.84 27.28
CA PRO A 6 -6.59 46.53 26.59
C PRO A 6 -6.59 47.07 25.16
N PRO A 7 -5.39 47.35 24.58
CA PRO A 7 -5.26 47.98 23.27
C PRO A 7 -5.52 47.03 22.12
N ALA A 8 -6.09 47.56 21.04
CA ALA A 8 -6.40 46.86 19.79
C ALA A 8 -5.13 46.46 19.05
N GLU A 9 -5.04 45.18 18.68
CA GLU A 9 -4.02 44.65 17.78
C GLU A 9 -4.29 45.03 16.32
N LYS A 10 -3.31 45.68 15.72
CA LYS A 10 -3.32 46.04 14.28
C LYS A 10 -3.20 44.82 13.40
N GLY A 11 -4.18 44.61 12.53
CA GLY A 11 -4.21 43.56 11.53
C GLY A 11 -3.05 43.62 10.56
N GLN A 12 -2.23 42.57 10.53
CA GLN A 12 -1.33 42.28 9.40
C GLN A 12 -2.08 41.51 8.31
N LYS A 13 -2.30 42.18 7.18
CA LYS A 13 -2.74 41.56 5.94
C LYS A 13 -1.64 40.64 5.42
N LYS A 14 -1.75 39.33 5.58
CA LYS A 14 -0.93 38.35 4.87
C LYS A 14 -1.37 38.30 3.41
N LYS A 15 -0.47 38.66 2.52
CA LYS A 15 -0.57 38.45 1.07
C LYS A 15 -0.65 36.95 0.83
N VAL A 16 -1.78 36.48 0.30
CA VAL A 16 -1.93 35.15 -0.28
C VAL A 16 -1.26 35.21 -1.65
N SER A 17 -0.13 34.54 -1.80
CA SER A 17 0.54 34.35 -3.08
C SER A 17 -0.19 33.26 -3.87
N LEU A 18 -0.69 33.67 -5.02
CA LEU A 18 -1.38 32.84 -6.02
C LEU A 18 -0.33 32.04 -6.78
N ILE A 19 -0.05 30.79 -6.34
CA ILE A 19 0.61 29.76 -7.14
C ILE A 19 -0.19 28.48 -6.96
N ALA A 20 -1.23 28.36 -7.75
CA ALA A 20 -1.95 27.11 -7.94
C ALA A 20 -2.60 27.15 -9.31
N ALA A 21 -1.91 26.62 -10.29
CA ALA A 21 -2.49 26.04 -11.50
C ALA A 21 -1.33 25.55 -12.35
N ILE A 22 -1.15 24.27 -12.41
CA ILE A 22 -0.67 23.43 -13.53
C ILE A 22 -0.18 22.12 -12.90
N VAL A 23 -1.10 21.22 -12.63
CA VAL A 23 -0.93 19.75 -12.75
C VAL A 23 -2.32 19.14 -12.72
N LEU A 24 -2.92 19.07 -13.89
CA LEU A 24 -4.06 18.19 -14.13
C LEU A 24 -4.22 18.08 -15.63
N LEU A 25 -3.63 17.03 -16.20
CA LEU A 25 -4.07 16.38 -17.44
C LEU A 25 -2.97 15.46 -17.98
N VAL A 26 -2.93 14.24 -17.51
CA VAL A 26 -2.54 13.06 -18.29
C VAL A 26 -3.03 11.82 -17.53
N ILE A 27 -4.27 11.43 -17.67
CA ILE A 27 -4.73 10.04 -17.58
C ILE A 27 -6.00 9.96 -18.44
N SER A 28 -5.83 9.71 -19.72
CA SER A 28 -6.78 9.00 -20.57
C SER A 28 -6.12 8.78 -21.93
N GLY A 29 -5.19 7.82 -21.99
CA GLY A 29 -4.66 7.27 -23.22
C GLY A 29 -5.45 6.02 -23.59
N ALA A 30 -6.55 6.22 -24.31
CA ALA A 30 -7.26 5.12 -24.94
C ALA A 30 -6.35 4.48 -25.99
N PHE A 31 -6.24 3.16 -25.92
CA PHE A 31 -5.68 2.30 -26.96
C PHE A 31 -6.53 2.45 -28.24
N LEU A 32 -6.02 3.15 -29.21
CA LEU A 32 -6.53 3.11 -30.59
C LEU A 32 -5.54 2.29 -31.41
N GLY A 33 -5.95 1.06 -31.72
CA GLY A 33 -5.24 0.19 -32.63
C GLY A 33 -5.16 0.81 -34.03
N TYR A 34 -3.96 0.96 -34.53
CA TYR A 34 -3.70 1.28 -35.95
C TYR A 34 -3.79 -0.01 -36.77
N ALA A 35 -4.94 -0.21 -37.40
CA ALA A 35 -5.06 -1.16 -38.48
C ALA A 35 -4.52 -0.51 -39.75
N ALA A 36 -3.36 -0.92 -40.20
CA ALA A 36 -2.81 -0.51 -41.48
C ALA A 36 -3.58 -1.23 -42.61
N LEU A 37 -4.42 -0.52 -43.30
CA LEU A 37 -4.99 -0.95 -44.59
C LEU A 37 -3.86 -1.04 -45.63
N ARG A 38 -3.47 -2.24 -46.01
CA ARG A 38 -2.75 -2.49 -47.27
C ARG A 38 -3.75 -2.52 -48.42
N THR A 39 -3.78 -1.46 -49.23
CA THR A 39 -4.43 -1.45 -50.53
C THR A 39 -3.55 -2.18 -51.53
N ARG A 40 -4.09 -3.23 -52.15
CA ARG A 40 -3.55 -3.88 -53.35
C ARG A 40 -3.89 -3.02 -54.57
N PRO A 41 -2.96 -2.79 -55.49
CA PRO A 41 -3.34 -2.40 -56.86
C PRO A 41 -3.66 -3.65 -57.67
N GLY A 42 -4.74 -3.52 -58.44
CA GLY A 42 -5.31 -4.59 -59.24
C GLY A 42 -4.52 -4.93 -60.49
N SER A 43 -4.78 -6.12 -60.94
CA SER A 43 -4.38 -6.71 -62.18
C SER A 43 -4.98 -6.01 -63.41
N ASN A 44 -4.20 -5.84 -64.46
CA ASN A 44 -4.72 -5.85 -65.81
C ASN A 44 -3.84 -6.71 -66.71
N ALA A 45 -4.48 -7.69 -67.26
CA ALA A 45 -3.94 -8.61 -68.26
C ALA A 45 -3.88 -7.95 -69.63
N ALA A 46 -2.88 -8.28 -70.35
CA ALA A 46 -2.99 -8.39 -71.83
C ALA A 46 -1.97 -9.42 -72.35
N ALA A 47 -2.53 -10.46 -72.93
CA ALA A 47 -1.81 -11.49 -73.69
C ALA A 47 -1.32 -10.98 -75.01
N VAL A 48 -0.17 -11.47 -75.52
CA VAL A 48 0.00 -11.90 -76.93
C VAL A 48 1.24 -12.80 -77.07
N ASN A 49 0.97 -13.96 -77.59
CA ASN A 49 1.69 -14.92 -78.45
C ASN A 49 3.19 -14.81 -78.73
N GLY A 50 3.83 -15.97 -78.65
CA GLY A 50 4.61 -16.45 -79.81
C GLY A 50 6.04 -16.89 -79.53
N GLY A 51 6.29 -18.19 -79.71
CA GLY A 51 7.60 -18.64 -80.13
C GLY A 51 8.42 -19.51 -79.14
N MET A 52 8.26 -20.82 -79.21
CA MET A 52 9.33 -21.77 -78.91
C MET A 52 10.43 -21.63 -79.93
N PRO A 53 11.73 -21.75 -79.58
CA PRO A 53 12.35 -23.07 -79.70
C PRO A 53 13.47 -23.39 -78.66
N THR A 54 13.58 -24.71 -78.42
CA THR A 54 14.78 -25.52 -78.23
C THR A 54 15.74 -25.20 -77.09
N SER A 55 15.84 -26.15 -76.17
CA SER A 55 16.97 -26.35 -75.29
C SER A 55 18.32 -26.44 -76.01
N PRO A 56 19.39 -26.05 -75.32
CA PRO A 56 20.38 -27.03 -74.97
C PRO A 56 20.88 -26.95 -73.51
N SER A 57 20.95 -28.14 -72.96
CA SER A 57 21.96 -28.67 -72.07
C SER A 57 22.79 -27.77 -71.25
N GLY A 58 22.74 -28.06 -69.96
CA GLY A 58 23.92 -28.08 -69.12
C GLY A 58 24.58 -26.69 -68.76
N SER A 59 24.09 -26.10 -67.74
CA SER A 59 25.05 -25.38 -66.84
C SER A 59 24.74 -25.84 -65.44
N GLU A 60 25.64 -26.67 -64.90
CA GLU A 60 25.83 -26.78 -63.48
C GLU A 60 25.91 -25.38 -62.92
N SER A 61 24.81 -24.95 -62.31
CA SER A 61 24.81 -23.75 -61.50
C SER A 61 25.81 -24.00 -60.37
N ALA A 62 26.99 -23.44 -60.51
CA ALA A 62 27.93 -23.37 -59.40
C ALA A 62 27.18 -22.86 -58.19
N ARG A 63 26.90 -23.74 -57.22
CA ARG A 63 26.47 -23.37 -55.88
C ARG A 63 27.49 -22.40 -55.37
N ALA A 64 27.13 -21.13 -55.30
CA ALA A 64 27.91 -20.15 -54.56
C ALA A 64 27.93 -20.63 -53.15
N SER A 65 29.07 -21.18 -52.73
CA SER A 65 29.40 -21.51 -51.34
C SER A 65 29.51 -20.21 -50.59
N GLY A 66 28.37 -19.64 -50.25
CA GLY A 66 28.33 -18.46 -49.37
C GLY A 66 28.36 -18.96 -47.94
N THR A 67 29.34 -18.46 -47.16
CA THR A 67 29.37 -18.65 -45.72
C THR A 67 28.03 -18.25 -45.10
N PRO A 68 27.48 -19.06 -44.19
CA PRO A 68 26.20 -18.76 -43.56
C PRO A 68 26.25 -17.41 -42.86
N GLY A 69 25.26 -16.56 -43.06
CA GLY A 69 25.16 -15.21 -42.51
C GLY A 69 23.83 -14.93 -41.82
N LEU A 70 23.81 -14.07 -40.84
CA LEU A 70 22.59 -13.59 -40.23
C LEU A 70 22.22 -12.21 -40.78
N ALA A 71 20.93 -12.00 -41.04
CA ALA A 71 20.37 -10.72 -41.48
C ALA A 71 19.99 -9.82 -40.29
N SER A 72 19.47 -10.43 -39.20
CA SER A 72 19.07 -9.72 -37.99
C SER A 72 19.07 -10.64 -36.77
N ALA A 73 19.28 -10.08 -35.60
CA ALA A 73 19.06 -10.74 -34.32
C ALA A 73 18.75 -9.71 -33.24
N VAL A 74 17.77 -10.01 -32.40
CA VAL A 74 17.39 -9.20 -31.25
C VAL A 74 17.12 -10.09 -30.03
N ILE A 75 17.29 -9.53 -28.85
CA ILE A 75 16.93 -10.18 -27.58
C ILE A 75 15.47 -9.87 -27.28
N THR A 76 14.69 -10.88 -26.90
CA THR A 76 13.31 -10.76 -26.45
C THR A 76 13.16 -11.29 -25.02
N PRO A 77 12.31 -10.65 -24.17
CA PRO A 77 11.54 -9.44 -24.44
C PRO A 77 12.41 -8.19 -24.61
N GLU A 78 11.91 -7.16 -25.27
CA GLU A 78 12.63 -5.87 -25.51
C GLU A 78 12.94 -5.12 -24.21
N ASN A 79 12.05 -5.21 -23.22
CA ASN A 79 12.21 -4.61 -21.91
C ASN A 79 12.22 -5.70 -20.82
N PRO A 80 13.32 -6.44 -20.68
CA PRO A 80 13.40 -7.54 -19.73
C PRO A 80 13.53 -7.03 -18.30
N THR A 81 12.99 -7.80 -17.37
CA THR A 81 13.14 -7.65 -15.92
C THR A 81 13.90 -8.83 -15.33
N THR A 82 14.18 -8.81 -14.05
CA THR A 82 15.01 -9.84 -13.38
C THR A 82 14.40 -11.24 -13.38
N ASP A 83 13.13 -11.42 -13.71
CA ASP A 83 12.44 -12.71 -13.87
C ASP A 83 12.23 -13.12 -15.33
N SER A 84 12.67 -12.30 -16.29
CA SER A 84 12.49 -12.58 -17.70
C SER A 84 13.44 -13.68 -18.16
N GLN A 85 12.90 -14.70 -18.80
CA GLN A 85 13.74 -15.57 -19.63
C GLN A 85 14.05 -14.84 -20.93
N LEU A 86 15.34 -14.62 -21.21
CA LEU A 86 15.78 -14.01 -22.45
C LEU A 86 15.84 -15.05 -23.56
N SER A 87 15.44 -14.67 -24.76
CA SER A 87 15.53 -15.49 -25.97
C SER A 87 16.00 -14.65 -27.15
N LEU A 88 16.60 -15.29 -28.12
CA LEU A 88 17.04 -14.68 -29.37
C LEU A 88 15.97 -14.87 -30.43
N ASP A 89 15.51 -13.76 -31.01
CA ASP A 89 14.77 -13.77 -32.27
C ASP A 89 15.73 -13.34 -33.36
N TYR A 90 16.00 -14.27 -34.33
CA TYR A 90 17.01 -14.08 -35.36
C TYR A 90 16.56 -14.65 -36.69
N SER A 91 17.02 -14.01 -37.75
CA SER A 91 16.79 -14.48 -39.13
C SER A 91 18.11 -14.60 -39.86
N GLY A 92 18.28 -15.62 -40.67
CA GLY A 92 19.49 -15.90 -41.43
C GLY A 92 19.25 -16.06 -42.92
N GLN A 93 20.26 -15.77 -43.71
CA GLN A 93 20.31 -16.08 -45.14
C GLN A 93 21.28 -17.26 -45.34
N GLY A 94 20.73 -18.46 -45.49
CA GLY A 94 21.42 -19.66 -45.98
C GLY A 94 20.65 -20.26 -47.15
N GLN A 95 21.22 -21.19 -47.89
CA GLN A 95 20.58 -21.81 -49.03
C GLN A 95 19.21 -22.48 -48.74
N ASP A 96 18.97 -22.79 -47.44
CA ASP A 96 17.72 -23.41 -46.95
C ASP A 96 16.96 -22.55 -45.95
N GLY A 97 17.30 -21.24 -45.84
CA GLY A 97 16.51 -20.25 -45.09
C GLY A 97 16.71 -20.25 -43.58
N VAL A 98 17.41 -21.21 -42.99
CA VAL A 98 17.72 -21.26 -41.55
C VAL A 98 19.14 -21.77 -41.36
N ALA A 99 19.96 -21.07 -40.57
CA ALA A 99 21.24 -21.59 -40.13
C ALA A 99 21.01 -22.80 -39.23
N ALA A 100 21.18 -23.99 -39.75
CA ALA A 100 20.79 -25.25 -39.09
C ALA A 100 21.59 -25.56 -37.80
N ASN A 101 22.76 -24.91 -37.57
CA ASN A 101 23.58 -25.16 -36.44
C ASN A 101 24.19 -23.85 -35.93
N CYS A 102 23.42 -23.03 -35.21
CA CYS A 102 23.95 -21.84 -34.53
C CYS A 102 24.56 -22.23 -33.19
N ARG A 103 25.69 -21.63 -32.90
CA ARG A 103 26.24 -21.57 -31.54
C ARG A 103 26.01 -20.17 -30.98
N PHE A 104 25.60 -20.10 -29.70
CA PHE A 104 25.24 -18.85 -29.03
C PHE A 104 26.21 -18.58 -27.91
N ARG A 105 26.62 -17.32 -27.76
CA ARG A 105 27.44 -16.86 -26.67
C ARG A 105 26.79 -15.67 -26.02
N TRP A 106 26.38 -15.83 -24.76
CA TRP A 106 25.69 -14.79 -23.98
C TRP A 106 26.67 -14.03 -23.11
N TYR A 107 26.55 -12.72 -23.13
CA TYR A 107 27.38 -11.79 -22.34
C TYR A 107 26.50 -11.06 -21.34
N VAL A 108 26.96 -11.01 -20.08
CA VAL A 108 26.38 -10.16 -19.02
C VAL A 108 27.49 -9.25 -18.51
N ASN A 109 27.26 -7.94 -18.56
CA ASN A 109 28.24 -6.91 -18.22
C ASN A 109 29.61 -7.13 -18.90
N GLY A 110 29.58 -7.50 -20.20
CA GLY A 110 30.76 -7.75 -21.02
C GLY A 110 31.47 -9.05 -20.76
N ARG A 111 30.99 -9.92 -19.88
CA ARG A 111 31.57 -11.24 -19.59
C ARG A 111 30.75 -12.34 -20.19
N VAL A 112 31.40 -13.35 -20.77
CA VAL A 112 30.70 -14.56 -21.23
C VAL A 112 30.17 -15.33 -20.03
N ILE A 113 28.86 -15.59 -20.03
CA ILE A 113 28.18 -16.33 -18.96
C ILE A 113 27.72 -17.70 -19.46
N GLN A 114 27.33 -17.79 -20.72
CA GLN A 114 26.88 -19.03 -21.32
C GLN A 114 27.36 -19.11 -22.75
N GLU A 115 27.83 -20.31 -23.16
CA GLU A 115 28.18 -20.64 -24.54
C GLU A 115 27.64 -22.04 -24.86
N GLY A 116 27.05 -22.22 -26.03
CA GLY A 116 26.50 -23.50 -26.46
C GLY A 116 25.36 -23.37 -27.47
N PRO A 117 24.56 -24.42 -27.63
CA PRO A 117 23.47 -24.46 -28.64
C PRO A 117 22.18 -23.78 -28.17
N SER A 118 22.08 -23.28 -26.94
CA SER A 118 20.84 -22.69 -26.41
C SER A 118 20.68 -21.23 -26.84
N PRO A 119 19.59 -20.87 -27.52
CA PRO A 119 19.26 -19.49 -27.86
C PRO A 119 18.60 -18.72 -26.71
N THR A 120 18.58 -19.29 -25.50
CA THR A 120 17.96 -18.68 -24.33
C THR A 120 18.92 -18.50 -23.18
N LEU A 121 18.73 -17.45 -22.37
CA LEU A 121 19.45 -17.20 -21.12
C LEU A 121 18.44 -17.09 -19.97
N ALA A 122 18.64 -17.90 -18.94
CA ALA A 122 17.76 -17.96 -17.79
C ALA A 122 18.00 -16.78 -16.81
N PRO A 123 16.97 -16.36 -16.05
CA PRO A 123 17.00 -15.15 -15.22
C PRO A 123 18.01 -15.21 -14.07
N GLU A 124 18.43 -16.39 -13.60
CA GLU A 124 19.44 -16.54 -12.57
C GLU A 124 20.84 -16.02 -12.97
N ASN A 125 21.06 -15.76 -14.25
CA ASN A 125 22.35 -15.34 -14.80
C ASN A 125 22.58 -13.84 -14.77
N PHE A 126 21.59 -13.03 -14.41
CA PHE A 126 21.68 -11.57 -14.38
C PHE A 126 20.89 -10.96 -13.23
N LYS A 127 21.09 -9.67 -12.99
CA LYS A 127 20.42 -8.89 -11.96
C LYS A 127 19.92 -7.58 -12.55
N LYS A 128 19.08 -6.86 -11.82
CA LYS A 128 18.69 -5.50 -12.14
C LYS A 128 19.90 -4.63 -12.51
N GLY A 129 19.77 -3.89 -13.60
CA GLY A 129 20.84 -3.03 -14.13
C GLY A 129 21.95 -3.77 -14.89
N SER A 130 21.88 -5.11 -15.02
CA SER A 130 22.81 -5.84 -15.89
C SER A 130 22.58 -5.45 -17.36
N ILE A 131 23.69 -5.35 -18.12
CA ILE A 131 23.67 -5.16 -19.56
C ILE A 131 23.93 -6.50 -20.22
N VAL A 132 23.01 -6.94 -21.08
CA VAL A 132 23.06 -8.25 -21.73
C VAL A 132 23.11 -8.10 -23.24
N CYS A 133 23.96 -8.87 -23.88
CA CYS A 133 23.98 -9.06 -25.33
C CYS A 133 24.36 -10.50 -25.67
N ALA A 134 24.16 -10.89 -26.91
CA ALA A 134 24.54 -12.21 -27.38
C ALA A 134 25.27 -12.15 -28.72
N GLU A 135 26.15 -13.10 -28.94
CA GLU A 135 26.72 -13.43 -30.25
C GLU A 135 26.08 -14.71 -30.75
N ILE A 136 25.67 -14.70 -32.02
CA ILE A 136 25.16 -15.84 -32.74
C ILE A 136 26.17 -16.19 -33.82
N ILE A 137 26.70 -17.37 -33.76
CA ILE A 137 27.72 -17.91 -34.70
C ILE A 137 27.00 -18.95 -35.53
N PRO A 138 26.57 -18.60 -36.76
CA PRO A 138 25.93 -19.55 -37.66
C PRO A 138 26.97 -20.58 -38.12
N GLY A 139 26.56 -21.84 -38.28
CA GLY A 139 27.42 -22.90 -38.78
C GLY A 139 26.66 -23.80 -39.76
N ASP A 140 27.38 -24.34 -40.73
CA ASP A 140 26.93 -25.39 -41.64
C ASP A 140 28.02 -26.46 -41.87
N ALA A 141 27.81 -27.34 -42.84
CA ALA A 141 28.77 -28.40 -43.19
C ALA A 141 30.10 -27.86 -43.73
N SER A 142 30.17 -26.58 -44.11
CA SER A 142 31.38 -25.89 -44.60
C SER A 142 32.17 -25.19 -43.50
N GLY A 143 31.60 -25.02 -42.30
CA GLY A 143 32.21 -24.41 -41.15
C GLY A 143 31.39 -23.33 -40.47
N GLU A 144 32.04 -22.55 -39.61
CA GLU A 144 31.42 -21.40 -38.92
C GLU A 144 31.40 -20.17 -39.83
N GLY A 145 30.29 -19.48 -39.86
CA GLY A 145 30.08 -18.20 -40.54
C GLY A 145 30.48 -17.00 -39.72
N THR A 146 30.12 -15.81 -40.20
CA THR A 146 30.40 -14.56 -39.49
C THR A 146 29.51 -14.43 -38.26
N ALA A 147 30.08 -14.20 -37.09
CA ALA A 147 29.36 -13.97 -35.86
C ALA A 147 28.55 -12.65 -35.95
N TYR A 148 27.32 -12.69 -35.49
CA TYR A 148 26.44 -11.52 -35.37
C TYR A 148 26.24 -11.18 -33.90
N ARG A 149 26.52 -9.95 -33.49
CA ARG A 149 26.29 -9.48 -32.12
C ARG A 149 25.00 -8.65 -32.05
N THR A 150 24.14 -9.01 -31.08
CA THR A 150 22.88 -8.28 -30.88
C THR A 150 23.12 -6.89 -30.28
N PRO A 151 22.15 -5.96 -30.41
CA PRO A 151 22.10 -4.81 -29.53
C PRO A 151 22.10 -5.22 -28.07
N GLU A 152 22.62 -4.34 -27.20
CA GLU A 152 22.60 -4.52 -25.76
C GLU A 152 21.21 -4.21 -25.20
N VAL A 153 20.72 -5.01 -24.24
CA VAL A 153 19.52 -4.76 -23.46
C VAL A 153 19.88 -4.60 -21.99
N ALA A 154 19.22 -3.64 -21.33
CA ALA A 154 19.37 -3.45 -19.90
C ALA A 154 18.28 -4.19 -19.14
N ILE A 155 18.64 -4.92 -18.10
CA ILE A 155 17.69 -5.60 -17.23
C ILE A 155 17.04 -4.58 -16.31
N GLY A 156 15.72 -4.44 -16.45
CA GLY A 156 14.89 -3.49 -15.70
C GLY A 156 14.61 -3.93 -14.28
N ASN A 157 14.01 -3.00 -13.54
CA ASN A 157 13.52 -3.18 -12.17
C ASN A 157 12.15 -3.84 -12.15
N ARG A 158 11.87 -4.66 -11.14
CA ARG A 158 10.53 -5.09 -10.77
C ARG A 158 10.01 -4.23 -9.62
N PRO A 159 8.75 -3.77 -9.66
CA PRO A 159 8.19 -2.99 -8.57
C PRO A 159 7.96 -3.83 -7.32
N PRO A 160 8.01 -3.23 -6.12
CA PRO A 160 7.71 -3.91 -4.86
C PRO A 160 6.24 -4.30 -4.75
N VAL A 161 5.97 -5.34 -3.97
CA VAL A 161 4.62 -5.91 -3.78
C VAL A 161 4.25 -5.89 -2.31
N VAL A 162 3.04 -5.40 -1.98
CA VAL A 162 2.43 -5.52 -0.66
C VAL A 162 1.60 -6.81 -0.61
N SER A 163 1.94 -7.71 0.29
CA SER A 163 1.23 -8.97 0.51
C SER A 163 0.03 -8.81 1.44
N SER A 164 0.16 -8.00 2.51
CA SER A 164 -0.95 -7.71 3.44
C SER A 164 -0.85 -6.32 4.06
N VAL A 165 -2.03 -5.79 4.41
CA VAL A 165 -2.20 -4.57 5.21
C VAL A 165 -3.23 -4.87 6.30
N THR A 166 -2.85 -4.71 7.56
CA THR A 166 -3.71 -5.00 8.71
C THR A 166 -3.79 -3.78 9.62
N LEU A 167 -4.98 -3.47 10.13
CA LEU A 167 -5.18 -2.41 11.13
C LEU A 167 -5.06 -2.98 12.54
N VAL A 168 -4.35 -2.30 13.42
CA VAL A 168 -4.14 -2.70 14.82
C VAL A 168 -4.47 -1.53 15.75
N PRO A 169 -5.44 -1.68 16.66
CA PRO A 169 -6.32 -2.85 16.84
C PRO A 169 -7.33 -3.01 15.69
N VAL A 170 -7.79 -4.24 15.45
CA VAL A 170 -8.73 -4.56 14.35
C VAL A 170 -10.10 -3.88 14.56
N HIS A 171 -10.55 -3.83 15.83
CA HIS A 171 -11.75 -3.11 16.26
C HIS A 171 -11.31 -2.05 17.25
N ALA A 172 -10.95 -0.90 16.74
CA ALA A 172 -10.49 0.21 17.54
C ALA A 172 -11.67 0.91 18.21
N PRO A 173 -11.62 1.19 19.53
CA PRO A 173 -12.53 2.13 20.15
C PRO A 173 -12.31 3.55 19.59
N VAL A 174 -13.28 4.42 19.80
CA VAL A 174 -13.10 5.85 19.60
C VAL A 174 -12.03 6.38 20.56
N ASP A 175 -11.43 7.54 20.27
CA ASP A 175 -10.36 8.14 21.09
C ASP A 175 -9.09 7.29 21.23
N THR A 176 -8.77 6.47 20.22
CA THR A 176 -7.54 5.68 20.16
C THR A 176 -6.67 6.01 18.96
N VAL A 177 -5.51 5.37 18.85
CA VAL A 177 -4.65 5.44 17.68
C VAL A 177 -4.61 4.07 17.02
N VAL A 178 -5.01 4.01 15.75
CA VAL A 178 -4.92 2.82 14.91
C VAL A 178 -3.63 2.86 14.12
N ARG A 179 -2.92 1.73 14.04
CA ARG A 179 -1.70 1.58 13.26
C ARG A 179 -1.92 0.61 12.11
N ALA A 180 -1.38 0.94 10.93
CA ALA A 180 -1.28 0.03 9.80
C ALA A 180 0.00 -0.81 9.93
N GLU A 181 -0.15 -2.13 9.93
CA GLU A 181 0.94 -3.09 9.80
C GLU A 181 0.95 -3.62 8.36
N VAL A 182 2.11 -3.54 7.73
CA VAL A 182 2.28 -3.86 6.31
C VAL A 182 3.30 -4.97 6.17
N ALA A 183 2.95 -6.01 5.43
CA ALA A 183 3.90 -6.98 4.92
C ALA A 183 4.05 -6.77 3.41
N GLY A 184 5.29 -6.59 2.97
CA GLY A 184 5.61 -6.40 1.56
C GLY A 184 7.09 -6.66 1.32
N GLN A 185 7.43 -6.92 0.07
CA GLN A 185 8.79 -7.19 -0.34
C GLN A 185 9.04 -6.71 -1.76
N ASP A 186 10.29 -6.47 -2.06
CA ASP A 186 10.76 -6.22 -3.41
C ASP A 186 11.31 -7.50 -4.03
N PRO A 187 10.89 -7.87 -5.25
CA PRO A 187 11.38 -9.08 -5.91
C PRO A 187 12.87 -9.02 -6.28
N ASP A 188 13.45 -7.84 -6.38
CA ASP A 188 14.87 -7.62 -6.70
C ASP A 188 15.73 -7.46 -5.44
N GLY A 189 15.09 -7.45 -4.25
CA GLY A 189 15.74 -7.31 -2.94
C GLY A 189 16.02 -5.87 -2.54
N ASP A 190 15.38 -4.88 -3.19
CA ASP A 190 15.52 -3.48 -2.84
C ASP A 190 14.76 -3.13 -1.55
N THR A 191 15.18 -2.04 -0.91
CA THR A 191 14.49 -1.53 0.27
C THR A 191 13.15 -0.92 -0.08
N VAL A 192 12.07 -1.44 0.52
CA VAL A 192 10.71 -0.94 0.29
C VAL A 192 10.35 0.15 1.29
N SER A 193 9.86 1.25 0.77
CA SER A 193 9.21 2.32 1.53
C SER A 193 7.71 2.33 1.24
N TYR A 194 6.91 2.87 2.17
CA TYR A 194 5.45 2.88 2.05
C TYR A 194 4.90 4.29 2.19
N THR A 195 3.84 4.57 1.42
CA THR A 195 2.96 5.71 1.65
C THR A 195 1.56 5.22 2.01
N TYR A 196 0.90 5.94 2.92
CA TYR A 196 -0.38 5.58 3.51
C TYR A 196 -1.42 6.64 3.16
N GLN A 197 -2.61 6.20 2.77
CA GLN A 197 -3.75 7.08 2.53
C GLN A 197 -4.96 6.54 3.27
N TRP A 198 -5.33 7.23 4.35
CA TRP A 198 -6.43 6.82 5.23
C TRP A 198 -7.79 7.22 4.65
N GLY A 199 -8.76 6.35 4.82
CA GLY A 199 -10.13 6.54 4.40
C GLY A 199 -11.12 6.29 5.52
N LEU A 200 -12.15 7.12 5.57
CA LEU A 200 -13.25 7.07 6.54
C LEU A 200 -14.59 7.08 5.80
N ASN A 201 -15.46 6.13 6.13
CA ASN A 201 -16.81 6.03 5.56
C ASN A 201 -16.83 6.07 4.01
N GLY A 202 -15.83 5.43 3.38
CA GLY A 202 -15.72 5.34 1.94
C GLY A 202 -15.08 6.54 1.25
N LYS A 203 -14.54 7.51 2.00
CA LYS A 203 -13.83 8.68 1.46
C LYS A 203 -12.43 8.77 2.05
N TYR A 204 -11.46 9.14 1.23
CA TYR A 204 -10.13 9.46 1.75
C TYR A 204 -10.17 10.75 2.57
N VAL A 205 -9.56 10.68 3.77
CA VAL A 205 -9.51 11.80 4.73
C VAL A 205 -8.10 12.36 4.90
N THR A 206 -7.11 11.61 4.42
CA THR A 206 -5.72 12.10 4.31
C THR A 206 -5.24 11.99 2.87
N GLY A 207 -4.31 12.84 2.48
CA GLY A 207 -3.49 12.61 1.28
C GLY A 207 -2.46 11.49 1.53
N PRO A 208 -1.79 11.01 0.47
CA PRO A 208 -0.67 10.08 0.63
C PRO A 208 0.44 10.70 1.50
N GLY A 209 0.89 9.96 2.52
CA GLY A 209 1.91 10.40 3.47
C GLY A 209 2.66 9.23 4.07
N LYS A 210 3.61 9.51 4.96
CA LYS A 210 4.42 8.47 5.62
C LYS A 210 3.82 7.98 6.95
N GLU A 211 2.73 8.59 7.39
CA GLU A 211 2.10 8.29 8.68
C GLU A 211 1.33 6.97 8.60
N ASN A 212 1.86 5.93 9.24
CA ASN A 212 1.22 4.63 9.35
C ASN A 212 0.21 4.54 10.51
N THR A 213 -0.10 5.67 11.14
CA THR A 213 -1.05 5.77 12.26
C THR A 213 -2.16 6.75 11.95
N PHE A 214 -3.33 6.50 12.56
CA PHE A 214 -4.50 7.36 12.44
C PHE A 214 -5.19 7.49 13.79
N SER A 215 -5.51 8.74 14.21
CA SER A 215 -6.28 9.00 15.43
C SER A 215 -7.76 8.87 15.15
N THR A 216 -8.47 8.13 16.01
CA THR A 216 -9.93 8.01 15.97
C THR A 216 -10.64 9.04 16.84
N ALA A 217 -9.91 10.02 17.38
CA ALA A 217 -10.47 11.10 18.20
C ALA A 217 -11.52 11.91 17.41
N GLY A 218 -12.68 12.10 18.01
CA GLY A 218 -13.79 12.83 17.41
C GLY A 218 -14.55 12.06 16.31
N LEU A 219 -14.27 10.77 16.15
CA LEU A 219 -15.07 9.86 15.32
C LEU A 219 -16.18 9.22 16.16
N HIS A 220 -17.01 8.39 15.52
CA HIS A 220 -18.14 7.72 16.15
C HIS A 220 -18.02 6.21 16.02
N LYS A 221 -18.56 5.47 16.98
CA LYS A 221 -18.72 4.01 16.86
C LYS A 221 -19.46 3.66 15.56
N LYS A 222 -19.08 2.51 14.95
CA LYS A 222 -19.55 2.05 13.63
C LYS A 222 -19.00 2.82 12.42
N ASP A 223 -18.21 3.88 12.61
CA ASP A 223 -17.45 4.47 11.51
C ASP A 223 -16.54 3.43 10.88
N LYS A 224 -16.40 3.50 9.55
CA LYS A 224 -15.64 2.56 8.72
C LYS A 224 -14.28 3.14 8.40
N LEU A 225 -13.24 2.59 9.01
CA LEU A 225 -11.84 3.00 8.80
C LEU A 225 -11.12 2.00 7.89
N TYR A 226 -10.35 2.49 6.94
CA TYR A 226 -9.44 1.71 6.12
C TYR A 226 -8.21 2.54 5.72
N VAL A 227 -7.16 1.88 5.25
CA VAL A 227 -5.97 2.53 4.72
C VAL A 227 -5.57 1.88 3.40
N THR A 228 -5.17 2.68 2.43
CA THR A 228 -4.53 2.23 1.20
C THR A 228 -3.03 2.49 1.31
N VAL A 229 -2.24 1.44 1.09
CA VAL A 229 -0.78 1.48 1.19
C VAL A 229 -0.18 1.29 -0.19
N THR A 230 0.72 2.19 -0.56
CA THR A 230 1.44 2.14 -1.84
C THR A 230 2.93 1.94 -1.55
N PRO A 231 3.53 0.85 -2.05
CA PRO A 231 4.96 0.58 -1.86
C PRO A 231 5.82 1.26 -2.94
N SER A 232 7.05 1.61 -2.61
CA SER A 232 8.06 2.10 -3.55
C SER A 232 9.46 1.64 -3.13
N ASP A 233 10.28 1.26 -4.10
CA ASP A 233 11.69 0.90 -3.95
C ASP A 233 12.64 2.07 -4.25
N GLY A 234 12.08 3.25 -4.58
CA GLY A 234 12.85 4.42 -5.01
C GLY A 234 13.10 4.49 -6.52
N TYR A 235 12.88 3.40 -7.27
CA TYR A 235 12.94 3.34 -8.74
C TYR A 235 11.56 3.28 -9.36
N SER A 236 10.68 2.54 -8.74
CA SER A 236 9.30 2.32 -9.21
C SER A 236 8.34 2.26 -8.03
N THR A 237 7.06 2.33 -8.37
CA THR A 237 5.96 2.24 -7.41
C THR A 237 5.17 0.98 -7.73
N GLY A 238 4.95 0.15 -6.71
CA GLY A 238 4.14 -1.04 -6.82
C GLY A 238 2.63 -0.74 -6.76
N ALA A 239 1.83 -1.76 -7.01
CA ALA A 239 0.38 -1.64 -6.93
C ALA A 239 -0.07 -1.31 -5.49
N PRO A 240 -0.97 -0.32 -5.30
CA PRO A 240 -1.51 -0.02 -4.00
C PRO A 240 -2.39 -1.17 -3.48
N LYS A 241 -2.35 -1.40 -2.17
CA LYS A 241 -3.19 -2.39 -1.49
C LYS A 241 -3.94 -1.75 -0.33
N ALA A 242 -5.25 -1.97 -0.26
CA ALA A 242 -6.08 -1.54 0.84
C ALA A 242 -6.10 -2.59 1.96
N SER A 243 -6.26 -2.14 3.20
CA SER A 243 -6.65 -2.99 4.32
C SER A 243 -8.11 -3.44 4.18
N ASP A 244 -8.50 -4.44 4.97
CA ASP A 244 -9.90 -4.66 5.27
C ASP A 244 -10.50 -3.45 5.98
N ILE A 245 -11.83 -3.32 5.89
CA ILE A 245 -12.56 -2.26 6.59
C ILE A 245 -12.67 -2.64 8.06
N SER A 246 -12.17 -1.76 8.93
CA SER A 246 -12.38 -1.82 10.38
C SER A 246 -13.57 -0.96 10.76
N PHE A 247 -14.46 -1.50 11.59
CA PHE A 247 -15.54 -0.73 12.20
C PHE A 247 -15.09 -0.27 13.60
N LEU A 248 -15.22 1.02 13.88
CA LEU A 248 -14.93 1.51 15.21
C LEU A 248 -15.92 0.93 16.22
N SER A 249 -15.39 0.42 17.33
CA SER A 249 -16.16 -0.18 18.40
C SER A 249 -16.61 0.87 19.41
N ASN A 250 -17.56 0.49 20.28
CA ASN A 250 -17.95 1.27 21.42
C ASN A 250 -16.79 1.54 22.37
N SER A 251 -16.75 2.69 23.01
CA SER A 251 -15.82 3.09 24.06
C SER A 251 -16.54 3.16 25.39
N ALA A 252 -15.94 2.65 26.46
CA ALA A 252 -16.51 2.78 27.78
C ALA A 252 -16.46 4.24 28.28
N PRO A 253 -17.44 4.65 29.10
CA PRO A 253 -17.43 5.97 29.72
C PRO A 253 -16.24 6.16 30.65
N ARG A 254 -15.81 7.39 30.83
CA ARG A 254 -14.71 7.76 31.73
C ARG A 254 -15.23 8.57 32.88
N ILE A 255 -15.06 8.09 34.11
CA ILE A 255 -15.37 8.85 35.32
C ILE A 255 -14.34 10.00 35.46
N THR A 256 -14.83 11.23 35.51
CA THR A 256 -14.01 12.46 35.53
C THR A 256 -13.94 13.11 36.90
N SER A 257 -14.86 12.76 37.82
CA SER A 257 -14.85 13.26 39.20
C SER A 257 -13.94 12.46 40.12
N SER A 258 -13.43 13.12 41.16
CA SER A 258 -12.72 12.50 42.30
C SER A 258 -13.60 12.49 43.52
N PRO A 259 -13.60 11.42 44.35
CA PRO A 259 -14.39 11.36 45.55
C PRO A 259 -14.01 12.46 46.50
N ASN A 260 -15.01 13.06 47.17
CA ASN A 260 -14.75 13.81 48.37
C ASN A 260 -14.76 12.87 49.61
N TYR A 261 -14.21 13.29 50.71
CA TYR A 261 -14.09 12.48 51.92
C TYR A 261 -14.78 13.13 53.11
N GLU A 262 -15.52 14.22 52.90
CA GLU A 262 -16.14 15.00 53.96
C GLU A 262 -17.55 14.54 54.29
N ILE A 263 -17.85 14.36 55.56
CA ILE A 263 -19.18 14.10 56.07
C ILE A 263 -19.64 15.37 56.80
N VAL A 264 -20.68 16.03 56.29
CA VAL A 264 -21.17 17.30 56.87
C VAL A 264 -22.52 17.05 57.55
N ASN A 265 -22.57 17.36 58.87
CA ASN A 265 -23.78 17.16 59.65
C ASN A 265 -24.40 15.74 59.57
N GLY A 266 -23.53 14.72 59.50
CA GLY A 266 -23.99 13.33 59.39
C GLY A 266 -24.45 12.91 57.97
N LEU A 267 -24.23 13.75 56.97
CA LEU A 267 -24.56 13.45 55.59
C LEU A 267 -23.27 13.41 54.73
N TYR A 268 -23.05 12.28 54.06
CA TYR A 268 -22.08 12.17 52.99
C TYR A 268 -22.77 12.40 51.64
N THR A 269 -22.15 13.24 50.80
CA THR A 269 -22.60 13.47 49.43
C THR A 269 -21.42 13.51 48.49
N TYR A 270 -21.54 12.83 47.33
CA TYR A 270 -20.53 12.89 46.29
C TYR A 270 -21.22 12.93 44.91
N GLN A 271 -20.90 13.93 44.12
CA GLN A 271 -21.37 14.03 42.72
C GLN A 271 -20.41 13.31 41.80
N VAL A 272 -20.78 12.13 41.34
CA VAL A 272 -20.06 11.42 40.27
C VAL A 272 -20.36 12.09 38.94
N THR A 273 -19.29 12.39 38.20
CA THR A 273 -19.41 12.81 36.79
C THR A 273 -18.61 11.90 35.91
N ALA A 274 -19.14 11.63 34.71
CA ALA A 274 -18.47 10.83 33.68
C ALA A 274 -18.77 11.43 32.30
N VAL A 275 -17.89 11.10 31.35
CA VAL A 275 -18.03 11.49 29.94
C VAL A 275 -17.87 10.23 29.09
N ASP A 276 -18.75 10.06 28.15
CA ASP A 276 -18.69 8.99 27.18
C ASP A 276 -18.09 9.51 25.86
N PRO A 277 -17.05 8.84 25.28
CA PRO A 277 -16.45 9.25 24.02
C PRO A 277 -17.40 9.16 22.81
N ASP A 278 -18.37 8.25 22.87
CA ASP A 278 -19.38 8.04 21.80
C ASP A 278 -20.64 8.89 22.03
N ASN A 279 -20.69 9.69 23.12
CA ASN A 279 -21.82 10.46 23.58
C ASN A 279 -23.05 9.61 23.97
N ASP A 280 -22.81 8.40 24.44
CA ASP A 280 -23.86 7.56 24.97
C ASP A 280 -24.38 8.06 26.32
N SER A 281 -25.63 7.70 26.64
CA SER A 281 -26.23 8.03 27.93
C SER A 281 -25.63 7.18 29.04
N ILE A 282 -25.09 7.82 30.05
CA ILE A 282 -24.43 7.11 31.17
C ILE A 282 -25.42 6.83 32.29
N THR A 283 -25.40 5.59 32.79
CA THR A 283 -26.14 5.14 33.94
C THR A 283 -25.17 4.81 35.10
N PHE A 284 -25.42 5.41 36.26
CA PHE A 284 -24.59 5.17 37.45
C PHE A 284 -25.21 4.11 38.37
N SER A 285 -24.36 3.27 38.97
CA SER A 285 -24.81 2.25 39.95
C SER A 285 -23.86 2.18 41.14
N LEU A 286 -24.43 1.93 42.33
CA LEU A 286 -23.67 1.65 43.54
C LEU A 286 -23.54 0.12 43.66
N LEU A 287 -22.34 -0.40 43.51
CA LEU A 287 -22.04 -1.83 43.56
C LEU A 287 -21.68 -2.28 44.97
N LYS A 288 -21.04 -1.40 45.75
CA LYS A 288 -20.67 -1.64 47.15
C LYS A 288 -20.78 -0.32 47.91
N GLY A 289 -21.33 -0.39 49.08
CA GLY A 289 -21.48 0.72 49.98
C GLY A 289 -22.11 0.32 51.32
N PRO A 290 -22.14 1.22 52.31
CA PRO A 290 -22.80 0.96 53.60
C PRO A 290 -24.30 0.91 53.44
N GLN A 291 -24.97 0.32 54.41
CA GLN A 291 -26.44 0.27 54.42
C GLN A 291 -27.03 1.67 54.39
N GLY A 292 -28.02 1.89 53.54
CA GLY A 292 -28.68 3.20 53.37
C GLY A 292 -28.00 4.15 52.40
N MET A 293 -26.81 3.84 51.89
CA MET A 293 -26.18 4.63 50.81
C MET A 293 -26.94 4.40 49.51
N THR A 294 -27.17 5.46 48.77
CA THR A 294 -27.82 5.42 47.46
C THR A 294 -27.03 6.24 46.44
N ILE A 295 -27.18 5.91 45.16
CA ILE A 295 -26.75 6.72 44.04
C ILE A 295 -27.96 6.98 43.14
N ASP A 296 -28.14 8.17 42.66
CA ASP A 296 -29.10 8.47 41.62
C ASP A 296 -28.54 8.04 40.27
N SER A 297 -29.23 7.12 39.58
CA SER A 297 -28.74 6.46 38.39
C SER A 297 -28.55 7.40 37.21
N ALA A 298 -29.29 8.50 37.14
CA ALA A 298 -29.20 9.45 36.04
C ALA A 298 -28.21 10.58 36.32
N SER A 299 -28.24 11.13 37.56
CA SER A 299 -27.39 12.26 37.92
C SER A 299 -26.04 11.86 38.50
N GLY A 300 -25.87 10.63 39.00
CA GLY A 300 -24.67 10.17 39.67
C GLY A 300 -24.48 10.72 41.08
N LEU A 301 -25.52 11.33 41.72
CA LEU A 301 -25.44 11.85 43.06
C LEU A 301 -25.49 10.75 44.11
N ILE A 302 -24.41 10.53 44.82
CA ILE A 302 -24.33 9.66 46.01
C ILE A 302 -24.83 10.39 47.21
N ARG A 303 -25.66 9.73 48.03
CA ARG A 303 -26.14 10.20 49.32
C ARG A 303 -26.09 9.09 50.35
N TRP A 304 -25.63 9.44 51.56
CA TRP A 304 -25.63 8.52 52.70
C TRP A 304 -25.75 9.29 54.02
N GLU A 305 -26.79 8.99 54.76
CA GLU A 305 -26.93 9.46 56.15
C GLU A 305 -26.17 8.49 57.06
N THR A 306 -25.17 9.03 57.79
CA THR A 306 -24.35 8.22 58.67
C THR A 306 -25.14 7.78 59.92
N PRO A 307 -24.95 6.53 60.39
CA PRO A 307 -25.60 6.06 61.62
C PRO A 307 -25.21 6.95 62.82
N LYS A 308 -26.18 7.33 63.61
CA LYS A 308 -25.96 8.18 64.79
C LYS A 308 -25.25 7.46 65.94
N ASP A 309 -25.28 6.11 65.94
CA ASP A 309 -24.76 5.18 66.93
C ASP A 309 -23.42 4.55 66.49
N ALA A 310 -22.83 4.99 65.42
CA ALA A 310 -21.52 4.52 64.96
C ALA A 310 -20.45 4.89 66.00
N ALA A 311 -19.64 3.91 66.38
CA ALA A 311 -18.58 4.11 67.39
C ALA A 311 -17.20 3.87 66.79
N GLY A 312 -16.22 4.72 67.15
CA GLY A 312 -14.84 4.58 66.75
C GLY A 312 -14.55 5.03 65.32
N ARG A 313 -13.44 4.53 64.78
CA ARG A 313 -12.98 4.82 63.42
C ARG A 313 -13.28 3.64 62.52
N GLN A 314 -14.04 3.86 61.46
CA GLN A 314 -14.41 2.81 60.51
C GLN A 314 -14.01 3.25 59.10
N GLU A 315 -13.36 2.35 58.36
CA GLU A 315 -13.11 2.54 56.92
C GLU A 315 -14.23 1.85 56.16
N ILE A 316 -14.91 2.59 55.29
CA ILE A 316 -16.08 2.14 54.54
C ILE A 316 -15.73 2.14 53.08
N PRO A 317 -15.58 0.93 52.47
CA PRO A 317 -15.29 0.80 51.05
C PRO A 317 -16.54 1.05 50.21
N ILE A 318 -16.38 1.78 49.14
CA ILE A 318 -17.41 2.14 48.16
C ILE A 318 -16.92 1.76 46.79
N LYS A 319 -17.82 1.14 46.00
CA LYS A 319 -17.59 0.84 44.57
C LYS A 319 -18.79 1.30 43.77
N ILE A 320 -18.52 2.07 42.73
CA ILE A 320 -19.52 2.55 41.78
C ILE A 320 -19.18 2.12 40.36
N SER A 321 -20.17 2.09 39.49
CA SER A 321 -19.98 1.96 38.06
C SER A 321 -20.66 3.09 37.29
N ALA A 322 -20.11 3.38 36.13
CA ALA A 322 -20.70 4.17 35.07
C ALA A 322 -20.82 3.25 33.84
N ASP A 323 -22.03 3.08 33.29
CA ASP A 323 -22.36 2.16 32.21
C ASP A 323 -23.03 2.91 31.07
N ASP A 324 -22.62 2.66 29.80
CA ASP A 324 -23.13 3.35 28.61
C ASP A 324 -24.35 2.66 27.97
N GLY A 325 -24.73 1.46 28.46
CA GLY A 325 -25.80 0.67 27.92
C GLY A 325 -25.48 -0.05 26.59
N ASP A 326 -24.26 0.08 26.06
CA ASP A 326 -23.78 -0.58 24.81
C ASP A 326 -22.53 -1.44 25.06
N GLY A 327 -22.35 -1.89 26.32
CA GLY A 327 -21.32 -2.86 26.74
C GLY A 327 -20.06 -2.25 27.34
N GLY A 328 -19.95 -0.94 27.44
CA GLY A 328 -18.87 -0.23 28.11
C GLY A 328 -19.20 0.09 29.56
N THR A 329 -18.36 -0.34 30.50
CA THR A 329 -18.54 -0.04 31.93
C THR A 329 -17.22 0.35 32.55
N THR A 330 -17.21 1.44 33.30
CA THR A 330 -16.06 1.90 34.09
C THR A 330 -16.39 1.91 35.59
N TYR A 331 -15.40 1.62 36.41
CA TYR A 331 -15.54 1.51 37.84
C TYR A 331 -14.68 2.53 38.57
N GLN A 332 -15.17 2.98 39.75
CA GLN A 332 -14.40 3.75 40.69
C GLN A 332 -14.51 3.10 42.07
N ASP A 333 -13.36 2.76 42.67
CA ASP A 333 -13.25 2.20 44.02
C ASP A 333 -12.58 3.23 44.91
N PHE A 334 -13.17 3.49 46.10
CA PHE A 334 -12.60 4.36 47.10
C PHE A 334 -13.12 3.99 48.50
N SER A 335 -12.53 4.54 49.58
CA SER A 335 -13.00 4.39 50.95
C SER A 335 -13.21 5.74 51.61
N ILE A 336 -14.25 5.85 52.43
CA ILE A 336 -14.43 6.99 53.35
C ILE A 336 -14.16 6.55 54.78
N ILE A 337 -13.69 7.50 55.58
CA ILE A 337 -13.43 7.24 57.02
C ILE A 337 -14.52 7.90 57.82
N LEU A 338 -15.28 7.10 58.56
CA LEU A 338 -16.22 7.59 59.55
C LEU A 338 -15.54 7.65 60.91
N GLU A 339 -15.38 8.84 61.45
CA GLU A 339 -14.88 9.07 62.80
C GLU A 339 -15.95 9.71 63.68
N MET A 340 -16.40 8.99 64.71
CA MET A 340 -17.32 9.56 65.67
C MET A 340 -16.57 9.92 66.95
N LYS A 341 -16.66 11.22 67.31
CA LYS A 341 -16.17 11.67 68.59
C LYS A 341 -17.00 11.07 69.71
N GLN A 342 -16.32 10.47 70.69
CA GLN A 342 -16.93 10.07 71.98
C GLN A 342 -17.50 11.28 72.69
#